data_d5015aece246394261d9efd3ffaf351d
#
_entry.id   d5015aece246394261d9efd3ffaf351d
#
_cell.length_a   1.000
_cell.length_b   1.000
_cell.length_c   1.000
_cell.angle_alpha   90.00
_cell.angle_beta   90.00
_cell.angle_gamma   90.00
#
_symmetry.space_group_name_H-M   'P 1'
#
loop_
_entity.id
_entity.type
_entity.pdbx_description
1 polymer ?
#
loop_
_entity_poly.entity_id
_entity_poly.type
_entity_poly.pdbx_seq_one_letter_code
_entity_poly.pdbx_strand_id
1 'polypeptide(L)'
;SNPSLSASTRYTGPLCGPRFSLFARMTGMSFRNLTPSARLLLASILVIAISCWLASRIQTAGGSVHVDTIKIPTQNGQWVAGDLFKPRSATVENPAPLVVVVPGFQRSREALANIAIELARRGIVVISIDPYAQGRSSSSYSRRAATTEGYGMFAVVDYAASSENLNYIDKSRIASTGHSAGGNAAIRGASYFGRQAQESGVPSKLHSVFVSGYVLTLRDDVLEDVQSNIGVSYAFYDEGAYRNELQNGDMRIAPESLRVVNHGRARALPEVEEVELGHYYGDLDDRSLRVVYNERIIHPFQPYMPEATANQLEYFEHVFGLEFELSHDDQVWYWKELLGALSLIAALCALVPLSRICLLYTSDAA
;
A
#
# COMPACT_ATOMS: atom_id res chain seq x y z
N SER A 1 6.27 76.30 -17.45
CA SER A 1 5.01 76.83 -16.94
C SER A 1 4.25 75.70 -16.22
N ASN A 2 4.40 75.77 -14.90
CA ASN A 2 3.41 75.20 -13.95
C ASN A 2 2.17 76.14 -13.92
N PRO A 3 0.98 75.74 -13.54
CA PRO A 3 0.64 75.62 -12.13
C PRO A 3 -0.39 74.46 -11.88
N SER A 4 -0.38 73.93 -10.72
CA SER A 4 -0.93 74.19 -9.39
C SER A 4 -2.19 73.36 -9.06
N LEU A 5 -2.10 72.60 -7.96
CA LEU A 5 -3.01 72.47 -6.82
C LEU A 5 -4.49 72.12 -7.08
N SER A 6 -4.99 70.99 -6.55
CA SER A 6 -5.77 71.07 -5.32
C SER A 6 -6.42 69.73 -4.92
N ALA A 7 -6.51 69.54 -3.60
CA ALA A 7 -7.51 68.92 -2.79
C ALA A 7 -7.50 67.35 -2.64
N SER A 8 -6.80 66.95 -1.59
CA SER A 8 -7.03 65.73 -0.85
C SER A 8 -8.41 65.73 -0.20
N THR A 9 -9.26 64.79 -0.58
CA THR A 9 -10.43 64.45 0.24
C THR A 9 -10.11 63.16 0.99
N ARG A 10 -9.81 63.29 2.29
CA ARG A 10 -9.69 62.15 3.21
C ARG A 10 -11.08 61.59 3.46
N TYR A 11 -11.31 60.38 2.98
CA TYR A 11 -12.41 59.56 3.47
C TYR A 11 -11.96 58.85 4.75
N THR A 12 -12.38 59.39 5.89
CA THR A 12 -12.35 58.70 7.19
C THR A 12 -13.67 57.99 7.36
N GLY A 13 -13.73 56.74 6.92
CA GLY A 13 -14.79 55.79 7.29
C GLY A 13 -14.28 54.88 8.41
N PRO A 14 -15.09 54.52 9.40
CA PRO A 14 -14.62 53.73 10.54
C PRO A 14 -14.42 52.26 10.12
N LEU A 15 -13.16 51.84 10.08
CA LEU A 15 -12.79 50.43 10.08
C LEU A 15 -13.03 49.85 11.49
N CYS A 16 -14.25 49.46 11.78
CA CYS A 16 -14.51 48.67 12.97
C CYS A 16 -15.50 47.55 12.62
N GLY A 17 -14.98 46.46 12.12
CA GLY A 17 -15.74 45.21 12.00
C GLY A 17 -15.47 44.34 13.23
N PRO A 18 -16.49 43.74 13.84
CA PRO A 18 -16.33 42.91 15.02
C PRO A 18 -15.88 41.49 14.59
N ARG A 19 -14.58 41.33 14.36
CA ARG A 19 -14.02 40.03 13.96
C ARG A 19 -13.34 39.24 15.06
N PHE A 20 -13.34 39.71 16.32
CA PHE A 20 -12.64 39.04 17.44
C PHE A 20 -13.53 38.60 18.60
N SER A 21 -14.85 38.79 18.55
CA SER A 21 -15.72 38.50 19.71
C SER A 21 -16.25 37.06 19.73
N LEU A 22 -16.13 36.25 18.66
CA LEU A 22 -16.68 34.90 18.64
C LEU A 22 -15.82 33.93 19.46
N PHE A 23 -14.48 34.06 19.43
CA PHE A 23 -13.57 33.20 20.20
C PHE A 23 -13.61 33.49 21.72
N ALA A 24 -13.83 34.74 22.10
CA ALA A 24 -13.92 35.12 23.52
C ALA A 24 -15.24 34.75 24.19
N ARG A 25 -16.30 34.44 23.44
CA ARG A 25 -17.59 33.96 24.01
C ARG A 25 -17.62 32.45 24.27
N MET A 26 -16.70 31.67 23.72
CA MET A 26 -16.70 30.21 23.91
C MET A 26 -16.09 29.75 25.23
N THR A 27 -15.29 30.59 25.92
CA THR A 27 -14.56 30.21 27.15
C THR A 27 -15.41 30.14 28.41
N GLY A 28 -16.69 30.52 28.33
CA GLY A 28 -17.60 30.50 29.49
C GLY A 28 -18.88 29.65 29.31
N MET A 29 -19.09 29.00 28.15
CA MET A 29 -20.31 28.22 27.90
C MET A 29 -20.16 26.79 28.47
N SER A 30 -20.91 26.46 29.50
CA SER A 30 -21.07 25.07 29.92
C SER A 30 -21.64 24.22 28.79
N PHE A 31 -21.10 23.00 28.55
CA PHE A 31 -21.59 22.04 27.57
C PHE A 31 -23.12 21.81 27.67
N ARG A 32 -23.69 21.95 28.87
CA ARG A 32 -25.13 21.83 29.12
C ARG A 32 -25.98 22.90 28.45
N ASN A 33 -25.43 24.07 28.12
CA ASN A 33 -26.16 25.19 27.53
C ASN A 33 -26.10 25.24 26.00
N LEU A 34 -25.43 24.23 25.38
CA LEU A 34 -25.37 24.12 23.92
C LEU A 34 -26.68 23.56 23.37
N THR A 35 -27.07 24.04 22.18
CA THR A 35 -28.19 23.45 21.43
C THR A 35 -27.92 22.00 21.07
N PRO A 36 -28.93 21.15 20.85
CA PRO A 36 -28.72 19.76 20.43
C PRO A 36 -27.86 19.65 19.16
N SER A 37 -28.03 20.56 18.19
CA SER A 37 -27.21 20.61 16.97
C SER A 37 -25.73 20.92 17.28
N ALA A 38 -25.46 21.88 18.16
CA ALA A 38 -24.09 22.18 18.55
C ALA A 38 -23.42 21.03 19.30
N ARG A 39 -24.16 20.32 20.16
CA ARG A 39 -23.63 19.12 20.85
C ARG A 39 -23.30 18.00 19.87
N LEU A 40 -24.19 17.73 18.91
CA LEU A 40 -23.96 16.72 17.89
C LEU A 40 -22.73 17.06 17.03
N LEU A 41 -22.59 18.32 16.62
CA LEU A 41 -21.43 18.77 15.84
C LEU A 41 -20.12 18.58 16.61
N LEU A 42 -20.09 19.02 17.86
CA LEU A 42 -18.90 18.87 18.72
C LEU A 42 -18.56 17.39 18.98
N ALA A 43 -19.56 16.55 19.25
CA ALA A 43 -19.37 15.12 19.40
C ALA A 43 -18.80 14.47 18.13
N SER A 44 -19.34 14.82 16.94
CA SER A 44 -18.85 14.32 15.67
C SER A 44 -17.39 14.75 15.42
N ILE A 45 -17.05 16.02 15.67
CA ILE A 45 -15.67 16.52 15.54
C ILE A 45 -14.74 15.77 16.48
N LEU A 46 -15.14 15.52 17.72
CA LEU A 46 -14.34 14.78 18.69
C LEU A 46 -14.11 13.34 18.25
N VAL A 47 -15.16 12.65 17.76
CA VAL A 47 -15.04 11.29 17.22
C VAL A 47 -14.08 11.26 16.03
N ILE A 48 -14.20 12.20 15.08
CA ILE A 48 -13.27 12.30 13.95
C ILE A 48 -11.83 12.49 14.45
N ALA A 49 -11.60 13.45 15.35
CA ALA A 49 -10.26 13.75 15.85
C ALA A 49 -9.61 12.55 16.54
N ILE A 50 -10.36 11.86 17.42
CA ILE A 50 -9.87 10.68 18.13
C ILE A 50 -9.63 9.53 17.14
N SER A 51 -10.56 9.26 16.24
CA SER A 51 -10.42 8.19 15.25
C SER A 51 -9.21 8.42 14.32
N CYS A 52 -9.02 9.64 13.83
CA CYS A 52 -7.87 9.99 12.99
C CYS A 52 -6.55 9.86 13.76
N TRP A 53 -6.52 10.30 15.02
CA TRP A 53 -5.34 10.17 15.88
C TRP A 53 -4.98 8.71 16.15
N LEU A 54 -5.97 7.87 16.52
CA LEU A 54 -5.75 6.44 16.73
C LEU A 54 -5.32 5.72 15.45
N ALA A 55 -5.98 6.02 14.31
CA ALA A 55 -5.60 5.46 13.01
C ALA A 55 -4.16 5.81 12.63
N SER A 56 -3.73 7.07 12.87
CA SER A 56 -2.35 7.49 12.67
C SER A 56 -1.37 6.75 13.60
N ARG A 57 -1.76 6.47 14.84
CA ARG A 57 -0.94 5.67 15.78
C ARG A 57 -0.77 4.23 15.30
N ILE A 58 -1.82 3.64 14.74
CA ILE A 58 -1.76 2.30 14.14
C ILE A 58 -0.84 2.30 12.91
N GLN A 59 -1.04 3.24 11.98
CA GLN A 59 -0.25 3.36 10.76
C GLN A 59 1.25 3.54 11.03
N THR A 60 1.59 4.22 12.12
CA THR A 60 2.98 4.46 12.54
C THR A 60 3.49 3.46 13.58
N ALA A 61 2.76 2.36 13.80
CA ALA A 61 3.08 1.36 14.83
C ALA A 61 3.43 2.00 16.20
N GLY A 62 2.55 2.88 16.68
CA GLY A 62 2.81 3.61 17.93
C GLY A 62 3.92 4.66 17.85
N GLY A 63 4.50 4.92 16.67
CA GLY A 63 5.61 5.82 16.43
C GLY A 63 6.96 5.09 16.23
N SER A 64 6.98 3.76 16.17
CA SER A 64 8.17 2.97 15.81
C SER A 64 8.43 2.95 14.30
N VAL A 65 7.44 3.30 13.48
CA VAL A 65 7.53 3.43 12.02
C VAL A 65 7.33 4.89 11.63
N HIS A 66 8.25 5.41 10.82
CA HIS A 66 8.09 6.70 10.16
C HIS A 66 7.43 6.51 8.80
N VAL A 67 6.42 7.31 8.49
CA VAL A 67 5.66 7.20 7.23
C VAL A 67 5.71 8.53 6.50
N ASP A 68 6.29 8.53 5.30
CA ASP A 68 6.41 9.70 4.43
C ASP A 68 5.80 9.42 3.06
N THR A 69 5.10 10.42 2.51
CA THR A 69 4.71 10.39 1.10
C THR A 69 5.90 10.81 0.22
N ILE A 70 6.27 9.94 -0.70
CA ILE A 70 7.41 10.14 -1.60
C ILE A 70 6.97 10.22 -3.07
N LYS A 71 7.80 10.83 -3.89
CA LYS A 71 7.73 10.80 -5.35
C LYS A 71 9.06 10.28 -5.89
N ILE A 72 9.01 9.20 -6.61
CA ILE A 72 10.17 8.58 -7.26
C ILE A 72 10.13 8.98 -8.73
N PRO A 73 11.14 9.73 -9.22
CA PRO A 73 11.23 10.03 -10.65
C PRO A 73 11.50 8.75 -11.43
N THR A 74 10.81 8.63 -12.54
CA THR A 74 11.00 7.54 -13.49
C THR A 74 11.43 8.11 -14.85
N GLN A 75 11.49 7.28 -15.88
CA GLN A 75 11.92 7.72 -17.18
C GLN A 75 10.97 8.78 -17.79
N ASN A 76 11.51 9.62 -18.69
CA ASN A 76 10.76 10.61 -19.48
C ASN A 76 10.00 11.67 -18.64
N GLY A 77 10.49 12.02 -17.47
CA GLY A 77 9.86 13.02 -16.59
C GLY A 77 8.59 12.53 -15.91
N GLN A 78 8.31 11.25 -15.96
CA GLN A 78 7.23 10.61 -15.22
C GLN A 78 7.67 10.39 -13.77
N TRP A 79 6.73 10.07 -12.91
CA TRP A 79 6.98 9.71 -11.51
C TRP A 79 5.99 8.68 -10.99
N VAL A 80 6.43 7.92 -10.02
CA VAL A 80 5.59 7.08 -9.17
C VAL A 80 5.51 7.72 -7.79
N ALA A 81 4.28 7.94 -7.31
CA ALA A 81 4.02 8.37 -5.94
C ALA A 81 3.85 7.13 -5.06
N GLY A 82 4.21 7.23 -3.79
CA GLY A 82 4.04 6.16 -2.82
C GLY A 82 4.17 6.65 -1.40
N ASP A 83 3.89 5.79 -0.45
CA ASP A 83 4.21 5.99 0.95
C ASP A 83 5.36 5.07 1.35
N LEU A 84 6.38 5.67 1.91
CA LEU A 84 7.54 5.00 2.50
C LEU A 84 7.28 4.76 3.98
N PHE A 85 7.19 3.49 4.36
CA PHE A 85 7.15 3.07 5.76
C PHE A 85 8.56 2.66 6.16
N LYS A 86 9.19 3.45 7.02
CA LYS A 86 10.54 3.21 7.52
C LYS A 86 10.51 2.86 9.00
N PRO A 87 10.77 1.62 9.39
CA PRO A 87 10.99 1.26 10.79
C PRO A 87 12.18 2.03 11.37
N ARG A 88 12.12 2.42 12.63
CA ARG A 88 13.25 3.09 13.29
C ARG A 88 14.47 2.20 13.45
N SER A 89 14.28 0.87 13.45
CA SER A 89 15.35 -0.14 13.46
C SER A 89 16.16 -0.16 12.15
N ALA A 90 15.58 0.33 11.03
CA ALA A 90 16.26 0.39 9.74
C ALA A 90 17.18 1.61 9.70
N THR A 91 18.48 1.37 9.86
CA THR A 91 19.54 2.39 9.86
C THR A 91 20.65 2.00 8.88
N VAL A 92 21.62 2.88 8.70
CA VAL A 92 22.80 2.60 7.86
C VAL A 92 23.63 1.44 8.44
N GLU A 93 23.69 1.36 9.77
CA GLU A 93 24.43 0.32 10.50
C GLU A 93 23.65 -1.01 10.57
N ASN A 94 22.32 -0.95 10.44
CA ASN A 94 21.44 -2.12 10.45
C ASN A 94 20.42 -2.01 9.29
N PRO A 95 20.86 -2.25 8.05
CA PRO A 95 19.97 -2.15 6.88
C PRO A 95 18.88 -3.22 6.92
N ALA A 96 17.64 -2.83 6.64
CA ALA A 96 16.49 -3.72 6.62
C ALA A 96 16.12 -4.15 5.19
N PRO A 97 15.48 -5.32 4.99
CA PRO A 97 14.89 -5.68 3.71
C PRO A 97 13.85 -4.65 3.25
N LEU A 98 13.63 -4.59 1.94
CA LEU A 98 12.61 -3.73 1.33
C LEU A 98 11.55 -4.56 0.63
N VAL A 99 10.28 -4.22 0.83
CA VAL A 99 9.15 -4.73 0.04
C VAL A 99 8.45 -3.59 -0.70
N VAL A 100 8.35 -3.69 -2.03
CA VAL A 100 7.53 -2.80 -2.86
C VAL A 100 6.13 -3.39 -2.99
N VAL A 101 5.12 -2.65 -2.54
CA VAL A 101 3.71 -3.09 -2.51
C VAL A 101 2.94 -2.43 -3.64
N VAL A 102 2.31 -3.24 -4.50
CA VAL A 102 1.59 -2.80 -5.70
C VAL A 102 0.12 -3.17 -5.61
N PRO A 103 -0.81 -2.22 -5.54
CA PRO A 103 -2.24 -2.51 -5.50
C PRO A 103 -2.79 -2.99 -6.85
N GLY A 104 -4.03 -3.46 -6.81
CA GLY A 104 -4.75 -3.94 -7.99
C GLY A 104 -5.19 -2.83 -8.95
N PHE A 105 -5.84 -3.24 -10.05
CA PHE A 105 -6.35 -2.32 -11.07
C PHE A 105 -7.35 -1.32 -10.47
N GLN A 106 -7.22 -0.04 -10.86
CA GLN A 106 -8.03 1.08 -10.36
C GLN A 106 -7.98 1.27 -8.83
N ARG A 107 -6.89 0.85 -8.19
CA ARG A 107 -6.65 1.01 -6.75
C ARG A 107 -5.42 1.89 -6.52
N SER A 108 -5.46 2.65 -5.44
CA SER A 108 -4.30 3.39 -4.92
C SER A 108 -3.60 2.60 -3.82
N ARG A 109 -2.46 3.08 -3.37
CA ARG A 109 -1.62 2.46 -2.33
C ARG A 109 -2.35 2.17 -1.02
N GLU A 110 -3.42 2.91 -0.72
CA GLU A 110 -4.23 2.70 0.48
C GLU A 110 -4.93 1.34 0.49
N ALA A 111 -5.21 0.75 -0.69
CA ALA A 111 -5.89 -0.53 -0.79
C ALA A 111 -5.09 -1.72 -0.22
N LEU A 112 -3.77 -1.58 -0.09
CA LEU A 112 -2.88 -2.57 0.51
C LEU A 112 -2.14 -2.00 1.73
N ALA A 113 -2.74 -1.02 2.41
CA ALA A 113 -2.16 -0.46 3.63
C ALA A 113 -2.01 -1.51 4.75
N ASN A 114 -2.84 -2.55 4.76
CA ASN A 114 -2.76 -3.67 5.68
C ASN A 114 -1.38 -4.33 5.66
N ILE A 115 -0.96 -4.87 4.53
CA ILE A 115 0.34 -5.55 4.43
C ILE A 115 1.50 -4.56 4.62
N ALA A 116 1.37 -3.31 4.17
CA ALA A 116 2.41 -2.31 4.38
C ALA A 116 2.63 -2.00 5.87
N ILE A 117 1.56 -1.86 6.66
CA ILE A 117 1.62 -1.65 8.10
C ILE A 117 2.24 -2.86 8.79
N GLU A 118 1.78 -4.07 8.46
CA GLU A 118 2.20 -5.28 9.16
C GLU A 118 3.65 -5.67 8.89
N LEU A 119 4.14 -5.49 7.67
CA LEU A 119 5.55 -5.67 7.34
C LEU A 119 6.43 -4.64 8.07
N ALA A 120 6.00 -3.36 8.05
CA ALA A 120 6.76 -2.30 8.71
C ALA A 120 6.82 -2.47 10.24
N ARG A 121 5.74 -2.97 10.88
CA ARG A 121 5.73 -3.34 12.31
C ARG A 121 6.78 -4.41 12.65
N ARG A 122 7.16 -5.23 11.68
CA ARG A 122 8.13 -6.33 11.82
C ARG A 122 9.53 -5.97 11.32
N GLY A 123 9.81 -4.68 11.16
CA GLY A 123 11.15 -4.19 10.84
C GLY A 123 11.50 -4.15 9.35
N ILE A 124 10.57 -4.44 8.46
CA ILE A 124 10.77 -4.39 7.00
C ILE A 124 10.45 -2.98 6.50
N VAL A 125 11.32 -2.40 5.68
CA VAL A 125 11.03 -1.15 4.96
C VAL A 125 10.02 -1.44 3.85
N VAL A 126 8.99 -0.59 3.72
CA VAL A 126 7.97 -0.78 2.69
C VAL A 126 7.82 0.49 1.85
N ILE A 127 7.75 0.32 0.54
CA ILE A 127 7.31 1.37 -0.39
C ILE A 127 5.98 0.90 -1.01
N SER A 128 4.86 1.46 -0.53
CA SER A 128 3.53 1.20 -1.09
C SER A 128 3.24 2.23 -2.17
N ILE A 129 3.07 1.80 -3.43
CA ILE A 129 3.01 2.71 -4.58
C ILE A 129 1.59 2.93 -5.09
N ASP A 130 1.36 4.10 -5.66
CA ASP A 130 0.29 4.31 -6.60
C ASP A 130 0.76 3.84 -7.98
N PRO A 131 0.12 2.87 -8.62
CA PRO A 131 0.46 2.48 -9.98
C PRO A 131 0.33 3.63 -10.98
N TYR A 132 1.02 3.58 -12.11
CA TYR A 132 0.84 4.58 -13.17
C TYR A 132 -0.65 4.79 -13.51
N ALA A 133 -1.01 6.05 -13.73
CA ALA A 133 -2.37 6.53 -14.00
C ALA A 133 -3.37 6.29 -12.85
N GLN A 134 -2.89 6.02 -11.63
CA GLN A 134 -3.71 5.84 -10.44
C GLN A 134 -3.18 6.72 -9.30
N GLY A 135 -4.04 7.06 -8.34
CA GLY A 135 -3.67 7.89 -7.18
C GLY A 135 -2.97 9.18 -7.57
N ARG A 136 -1.74 9.38 -7.11
CA ARG A 136 -0.91 10.58 -7.36
C ARG A 136 0.23 10.34 -8.34
N SER A 137 0.32 9.17 -8.94
CA SER A 137 1.34 8.85 -9.95
C SER A 137 0.99 9.46 -11.30
N SER A 138 2.02 9.76 -12.09
CA SER A 138 1.82 10.17 -13.48
C SER A 138 1.28 9.01 -14.34
N SER A 139 0.79 9.33 -15.53
CA SER A 139 0.46 8.30 -16.52
C SER A 139 1.72 7.75 -17.16
N SER A 140 1.70 6.47 -17.55
CA SER A 140 2.75 5.92 -18.41
C SER A 140 2.54 6.35 -19.87
N TYR A 141 3.64 6.50 -20.61
CA TYR A 141 3.60 6.63 -22.07
C TYR A 141 3.42 5.27 -22.78
N SER A 142 3.67 4.18 -22.07
CA SER A 142 3.48 2.83 -22.59
C SER A 142 2.02 2.41 -22.50
N ARG A 143 1.44 1.98 -23.64
CA ARG A 143 0.12 1.32 -23.65
C ARG A 143 0.15 -0.06 -22.98
N ARG A 144 1.34 -0.59 -22.70
CA ARG A 144 1.57 -1.90 -22.11
C ARG A 144 2.25 -1.79 -20.75
N ALA A 145 2.05 -0.68 -20.02
CA ALA A 145 2.70 -0.38 -18.75
C ALA A 145 2.57 -1.52 -17.71
N ALA A 146 1.45 -2.24 -17.71
CA ALA A 146 1.26 -3.43 -16.88
C ALA A 146 2.33 -4.51 -17.11
N THR A 147 2.71 -4.72 -18.38
CA THR A 147 3.63 -5.79 -18.78
C THR A 147 5.08 -5.32 -18.83
N THR A 148 5.32 -4.11 -19.33
CA THR A 148 6.68 -3.62 -19.64
C THR A 148 7.29 -2.78 -18.52
N GLU A 149 6.48 -2.30 -17.58
CA GLU A 149 6.90 -1.39 -16.50
C GLU A 149 6.37 -1.82 -15.13
N GLY A 150 5.60 -2.94 -15.05
CA GLY A 150 4.96 -3.38 -13.81
C GLY A 150 4.15 -2.24 -13.14
N TYR A 151 3.43 -1.45 -13.95
CA TYR A 151 2.72 -0.24 -13.50
C TYR A 151 3.61 0.81 -12.78
N GLY A 152 4.92 0.84 -13.08
CA GLY A 152 5.91 1.72 -12.44
C GLY A 152 6.72 1.04 -11.35
N MET A 153 6.38 -0.17 -10.93
CA MET A 153 7.11 -0.91 -9.88
C MET A 153 8.56 -1.19 -10.29
N PHE A 154 8.84 -1.48 -11.59
CA PHE A 154 10.22 -1.74 -12.03
C PHE A 154 11.13 -0.53 -11.79
N ALA A 155 10.66 0.67 -12.07
CA ALA A 155 11.43 1.90 -11.82
C ALA A 155 11.65 2.14 -10.31
N VAL A 156 10.70 1.75 -9.46
CA VAL A 156 10.85 1.85 -8.00
C VAL A 156 11.91 0.86 -7.48
N VAL A 157 11.92 -0.37 -8.00
CA VAL A 157 12.96 -1.37 -7.66
C VAL A 157 14.34 -0.89 -8.16
N ASP A 158 14.42 -0.37 -9.39
CA ASP A 158 15.67 0.20 -9.93
C ASP A 158 16.19 1.36 -9.07
N TYR A 159 15.30 2.26 -8.68
CA TYR A 159 15.62 3.36 -7.79
C TYR A 159 16.12 2.86 -6.43
N ALA A 160 15.42 1.89 -5.84
CA ALA A 160 15.79 1.33 -4.54
C ALA A 160 17.16 0.63 -4.58
N ALA A 161 17.44 -0.12 -5.64
CA ALA A 161 18.70 -0.83 -5.80
C ALA A 161 19.90 0.12 -6.02
N SER A 162 19.69 1.26 -6.68
CA SER A 162 20.77 2.18 -7.10
C SER A 162 20.93 3.42 -6.20
N SER A 163 19.89 3.85 -5.50
CA SER A 163 19.90 5.12 -4.75
C SER A 163 20.74 5.04 -3.48
N GLU A 164 21.62 6.03 -3.30
CA GLU A 164 22.35 6.26 -2.05
C GLU A 164 21.46 6.86 -0.94
N ASN A 165 20.33 7.47 -1.29
CA ASN A 165 19.38 8.01 -0.32
C ASN A 165 18.65 6.93 0.50
N LEU A 166 18.64 5.70 0.01
CA LEU A 166 18.05 4.54 0.69
C LEU A 166 19.16 3.64 1.28
N ASN A 167 20.15 4.24 1.95
CA ASN A 167 21.30 3.53 2.53
C ASN A 167 20.96 2.68 3.76
N TYR A 168 19.72 2.76 4.26
CA TYR A 168 19.18 1.97 5.36
C TYR A 168 18.42 0.72 4.90
N ILE A 169 18.41 0.43 3.58
CA ILE A 169 17.88 -0.83 3.05
C ILE A 169 19.00 -1.79 2.67
N ASP A 170 18.73 -3.07 2.87
CA ASP A 170 19.58 -4.13 2.33
C ASP A 170 19.23 -4.36 0.86
N LYS A 171 20.08 -3.87 -0.02
CA LYS A 171 19.88 -3.95 -1.48
C LYS A 171 19.93 -5.37 -2.04
N SER A 172 20.42 -6.35 -1.27
CA SER A 172 20.40 -7.77 -1.63
C SER A 172 19.06 -8.44 -1.32
N ARG A 173 18.20 -7.81 -0.48
CA ARG A 173 16.91 -8.31 -0.01
C ARG A 173 15.78 -7.36 -0.38
N ILE A 174 15.66 -7.04 -1.68
CA ILE A 174 14.53 -6.28 -2.23
C ILE A 174 13.49 -7.26 -2.76
N ALA A 175 12.24 -7.07 -2.38
CA ALA A 175 11.13 -7.89 -2.83
C ALA A 175 9.96 -7.03 -3.34
N SER A 176 9.01 -7.67 -4.02
CA SER A 176 7.74 -7.05 -4.39
C SER A 176 6.57 -7.94 -4.06
N THR A 177 5.47 -7.34 -3.67
CA THR A 177 4.17 -8.01 -3.54
C THR A 177 3.08 -7.16 -4.15
N GLY A 178 1.97 -7.79 -4.48
CA GLY A 178 0.80 -7.07 -4.94
C GLY A 178 -0.40 -7.99 -5.13
N HIS A 179 -1.58 -7.38 -5.15
CA HIS A 179 -2.83 -8.10 -5.33
C HIS A 179 -3.39 -7.85 -6.74
N SER A 180 -3.95 -8.88 -7.38
CA SER A 180 -4.59 -8.78 -8.69
C SER A 180 -3.62 -8.25 -9.76
N ALA A 181 -3.88 -7.10 -10.37
CA ALA A 181 -2.96 -6.46 -11.29
C ALA A 181 -1.58 -6.18 -10.68
N GLY A 182 -1.51 -5.92 -9.36
CA GLY A 182 -0.26 -5.81 -8.63
C GLY A 182 0.50 -7.13 -8.51
N GLY A 183 -0.22 -8.25 -8.34
CA GLY A 183 0.36 -9.59 -8.40
C GLY A 183 0.97 -9.90 -9.78
N ASN A 184 0.25 -9.50 -10.84
CA ASN A 184 0.82 -9.55 -12.19
C ASN A 184 2.09 -8.71 -12.32
N ALA A 185 2.12 -7.50 -11.75
CA ALA A 185 3.31 -6.66 -11.75
C ALA A 185 4.48 -7.33 -11.02
N ALA A 186 4.24 -7.97 -9.88
CA ALA A 186 5.26 -8.65 -9.10
C ALA A 186 5.93 -9.79 -9.89
N ILE A 187 5.15 -10.70 -10.47
CA ILE A 187 5.73 -11.81 -11.25
C ILE A 187 6.39 -11.35 -12.55
N ARG A 188 5.82 -10.33 -13.21
CA ARG A 188 6.45 -9.70 -14.39
C ARG A 188 7.78 -9.03 -14.03
N GLY A 189 7.87 -8.43 -12.84
CA GLY A 189 9.13 -7.89 -12.32
C GLY A 189 10.17 -8.96 -12.07
N ALA A 190 9.78 -10.10 -11.49
CA ALA A 190 10.66 -11.23 -11.28
C ALA A 190 11.26 -11.75 -12.61
N SER A 191 10.41 -11.89 -13.65
CA SER A 191 10.85 -12.26 -15.00
C SER A 191 11.76 -11.19 -15.62
N TYR A 192 11.39 -9.91 -15.53
CA TYR A 192 12.16 -8.79 -16.10
C TYR A 192 13.56 -8.67 -15.49
N PHE A 193 13.66 -8.63 -14.16
CA PHE A 193 14.93 -8.53 -13.47
C PHE A 193 15.73 -9.83 -13.50
N GLY A 194 15.06 -10.98 -13.61
CA GLY A 194 15.73 -12.26 -13.82
C GLY A 194 16.39 -12.34 -15.18
N ARG A 195 15.75 -11.85 -16.24
CA ARG A 195 16.35 -11.75 -17.58
C ARG A 195 17.57 -10.83 -17.59
N GLN A 196 17.46 -9.65 -16.95
CA GLN A 196 18.61 -8.75 -16.78
C GLN A 196 19.77 -9.42 -16.05
N ALA A 197 19.46 -10.24 -15.03
CA ALA A 197 20.47 -10.98 -14.30
C ALA A 197 21.18 -12.04 -15.18
N GLN A 198 20.43 -12.77 -16.02
CA GLN A 198 20.98 -13.72 -16.98
C GLN A 198 21.90 -13.04 -17.99
N GLU A 199 21.49 -11.87 -18.53
CA GLU A 199 22.26 -11.12 -19.52
C GLU A 199 23.53 -10.47 -18.93
N SER A 200 23.46 -9.99 -17.69
CA SER A 200 24.57 -9.26 -17.04
C SER A 200 25.50 -10.12 -16.18
N GLY A 201 25.06 -11.31 -15.77
CA GLY A 201 25.78 -12.14 -14.80
C GLY A 201 25.73 -11.60 -13.35
N VAL A 202 24.90 -10.58 -13.09
CA VAL A 202 24.69 -9.99 -11.75
C VAL A 202 23.38 -10.54 -11.18
N PRO A 203 23.32 -10.89 -9.89
CA PRO A 203 22.08 -11.39 -9.28
C PRO A 203 20.88 -10.46 -9.53
N SER A 204 19.69 -11.05 -9.70
CA SER A 204 18.44 -10.29 -9.88
C SER A 204 18.24 -9.28 -8.74
N LYS A 205 17.82 -8.06 -9.10
CA LYS A 205 17.47 -7.01 -8.13
C LYS A 205 16.31 -7.40 -7.24
N LEU A 206 15.38 -8.23 -7.74
CA LEU A 206 14.33 -8.82 -6.93
C LEU A 206 14.80 -10.15 -6.34
N HIS A 207 14.98 -10.17 -5.02
CA HIS A 207 15.26 -11.37 -4.25
C HIS A 207 14.05 -12.30 -4.18
N SER A 208 12.86 -11.72 -3.99
CA SER A 208 11.63 -12.46 -3.74
C SER A 208 10.41 -11.71 -4.28
N VAL A 209 9.37 -12.45 -4.65
CA VAL A 209 8.05 -11.89 -5.00
C VAL A 209 6.94 -12.68 -4.34
N PHE A 210 5.86 -11.98 -3.94
CA PHE A 210 4.64 -12.61 -3.49
C PHE A 210 3.48 -12.17 -4.38
N VAL A 211 2.89 -13.15 -5.08
CA VAL A 211 1.83 -12.93 -6.07
C VAL A 211 0.48 -13.24 -5.44
N SER A 212 -0.31 -12.22 -5.13
CA SER A 212 -1.63 -12.39 -4.53
C SER A 212 -2.73 -12.15 -5.55
N GLY A 213 -3.71 -13.07 -5.62
CA GLY A 213 -4.92 -12.95 -6.43
C GLY A 213 -4.69 -12.87 -7.94
N TYR A 214 -3.59 -13.44 -8.45
CA TYR A 214 -3.33 -13.44 -9.89
C TYR A 214 -2.47 -14.63 -10.32
N VAL A 215 -2.96 -15.45 -11.22
CA VAL A 215 -2.27 -16.68 -11.68
C VAL A 215 -2.06 -16.75 -13.19
N LEU A 216 -2.74 -15.90 -13.98
CA LEU A 216 -2.75 -15.99 -15.45
C LEU A 216 -1.39 -15.76 -16.14
N THR A 217 -0.41 -15.26 -15.44
CA THR A 217 0.98 -15.09 -15.91
C THR A 217 1.97 -16.10 -15.32
N LEU A 218 1.48 -17.08 -14.57
CA LEU A 218 2.28 -18.20 -14.07
C LEU A 218 2.42 -19.27 -15.18
N ARG A 219 3.13 -18.88 -16.25
CA ARG A 219 3.34 -19.67 -17.45
C ARG A 219 4.83 -19.87 -17.69
N ASP A 220 5.19 -20.89 -18.43
CA ASP A 220 6.58 -21.28 -18.67
C ASP A 220 7.40 -20.12 -19.27
N ASP A 221 6.84 -19.38 -20.26
CA ASP A 221 7.49 -18.24 -20.91
C ASP A 221 7.80 -17.05 -19.96
N VAL A 222 7.18 -17.01 -18.80
CA VAL A 222 7.45 -16.01 -17.76
C VAL A 222 8.37 -16.58 -16.67
N LEU A 223 8.14 -17.84 -16.29
CA LEU A 223 8.86 -18.48 -15.19
C LEU A 223 10.31 -18.83 -15.56
N GLU A 224 10.60 -19.12 -16.85
CA GLU A 224 11.95 -19.41 -17.35
C GLU A 224 12.97 -18.31 -17.07
N ASP A 225 12.51 -17.05 -17.04
CA ASP A 225 13.37 -15.91 -16.78
C ASP A 225 13.51 -15.61 -15.26
N VAL A 226 12.69 -16.22 -14.40
CA VAL A 226 12.63 -15.84 -12.97
C VAL A 226 13.85 -16.34 -12.20
N GLN A 227 14.55 -15.40 -11.53
CA GLN A 227 15.64 -15.65 -10.58
C GLN A 227 15.31 -15.03 -9.22
N SER A 228 14.14 -15.36 -8.70
CA SER A 228 13.60 -14.85 -7.44
C SER A 228 12.80 -15.95 -6.75
N ASN A 229 12.76 -15.94 -5.42
CA ASN A 229 11.83 -16.77 -4.66
C ASN A 229 10.39 -16.32 -4.95
N ILE A 230 9.44 -17.27 -5.02
CA ILE A 230 8.05 -16.98 -5.34
C ILE A 230 7.12 -17.54 -4.26
N GLY A 231 6.30 -16.66 -3.66
CA GLY A 231 5.07 -17.02 -2.96
C GLY A 231 3.87 -16.72 -3.84
N VAL A 232 2.88 -17.60 -3.83
CA VAL A 232 1.61 -17.42 -4.52
C VAL A 232 0.47 -17.59 -3.52
N SER A 233 -0.49 -16.67 -3.54
CA SER A 233 -1.73 -16.77 -2.79
C SER A 233 -2.89 -16.50 -3.74
N TYR A 234 -3.88 -17.37 -3.76
CA TYR A 234 -5.04 -17.24 -4.64
C TYR A 234 -6.33 -17.55 -3.91
N ALA A 235 -7.34 -16.72 -4.14
CA ALA A 235 -8.64 -16.90 -3.52
C ALA A 235 -9.37 -18.11 -4.13
N PHE A 236 -9.78 -19.08 -3.31
CA PHE A 236 -10.45 -20.30 -3.77
C PHE A 236 -11.75 -20.03 -4.53
N TYR A 237 -12.49 -18.97 -4.12
CA TYR A 237 -13.74 -18.54 -4.76
C TYR A 237 -13.54 -17.32 -5.65
N ASP A 238 -12.33 -17.17 -6.25
CA ASP A 238 -12.06 -16.08 -7.18
C ASP A 238 -13.00 -16.14 -8.37
N GLU A 239 -13.78 -15.10 -8.57
CA GLU A 239 -14.71 -14.97 -9.68
C GLU A 239 -14.02 -14.86 -11.05
N GLY A 240 -12.70 -14.60 -11.06
CA GLY A 240 -11.86 -14.64 -12.24
C GLY A 240 -11.30 -16.03 -12.58
N ALA A 241 -11.53 -17.03 -11.73
CA ALA A 241 -10.99 -18.39 -11.90
C ALA A 241 -11.44 -19.08 -13.19
N TYR A 242 -12.58 -18.66 -13.78
CA TYR A 242 -13.00 -19.16 -15.10
C TYR A 242 -11.96 -18.90 -16.23
N ARG A 243 -10.96 -18.07 -15.99
CA ARG A 243 -9.84 -17.81 -16.92
C ARG A 243 -8.65 -18.72 -16.70
N ASN A 244 -8.60 -19.42 -15.58
CA ASN A 244 -7.57 -20.42 -15.31
C ASN A 244 -7.78 -21.64 -16.21
N GLU A 245 -6.76 -22.44 -16.40
CA GLU A 245 -6.86 -23.62 -17.26
C GLU A 245 -7.91 -24.63 -16.80
N LEU A 246 -8.06 -24.84 -15.47
CA LEU A 246 -9.09 -25.70 -14.90
C LEU A 246 -10.43 -24.98 -14.64
N GLN A 247 -10.52 -23.68 -14.87
CA GLN A 247 -11.71 -22.87 -14.61
C GLN A 247 -12.22 -22.94 -13.16
N ASN A 248 -11.32 -23.14 -12.20
CA ASN A 248 -11.62 -23.13 -10.77
C ASN A 248 -10.47 -22.52 -9.94
N GLY A 249 -10.71 -22.25 -8.67
CA GLY A 249 -9.75 -21.62 -7.78
C GLY A 249 -8.92 -22.59 -6.93
N ASP A 250 -8.99 -23.90 -7.16
CA ASP A 250 -8.24 -24.88 -6.39
C ASP A 250 -6.76 -24.94 -6.82
N MET A 251 -5.90 -24.31 -6.05
CA MET A 251 -4.48 -24.23 -6.36
C MET A 251 -3.70 -25.51 -6.08
N ARG A 252 -4.30 -26.51 -5.44
CA ARG A 252 -3.63 -27.80 -5.25
C ARG A 252 -3.38 -28.52 -6.57
N ILE A 253 -4.30 -28.37 -7.51
CA ILE A 253 -4.30 -29.09 -8.79
C ILE A 253 -4.24 -28.17 -10.02
N ALA A 254 -4.24 -26.84 -9.81
CA ALA A 254 -4.20 -25.88 -10.92
C ALA A 254 -2.86 -25.98 -11.67
N PRO A 255 -2.86 -26.07 -13.02
CA PRO A 255 -1.63 -26.11 -13.81
C PRO A 255 -0.70 -24.95 -13.53
N GLU A 256 -1.24 -23.77 -13.21
CA GLU A 256 -0.48 -22.56 -12.88
C GLU A 256 0.36 -22.74 -11.61
N SER A 257 -0.21 -23.32 -10.55
CA SER A 257 0.52 -23.58 -9.30
C SER A 257 1.52 -24.71 -9.46
N LEU A 258 1.14 -25.78 -10.16
CA LEU A 258 2.03 -26.90 -10.48
C LEU A 258 3.27 -26.44 -11.26
N ARG A 259 3.10 -25.55 -12.27
CA ARG A 259 4.24 -24.96 -12.99
C ARG A 259 5.15 -24.17 -12.05
N VAL A 260 4.61 -23.33 -11.19
CA VAL A 260 5.42 -22.55 -10.23
C VAL A 260 6.25 -23.46 -9.36
N VAL A 261 5.63 -24.48 -8.76
CA VAL A 261 6.31 -25.42 -7.85
C VAL A 261 7.35 -26.24 -8.60
N ASN A 262 7.01 -26.81 -9.73
CA ASN A 262 7.93 -27.68 -10.50
C ASN A 262 9.08 -26.89 -11.13
N HIS A 263 8.85 -25.63 -11.53
CA HIS A 263 9.88 -24.76 -12.10
C HIS A 263 11.00 -24.43 -11.06
N GLY A 264 10.67 -24.33 -9.78
CA GLY A 264 11.65 -24.10 -8.70
C GLY A 264 12.45 -25.33 -8.31
N ARG A 265 12.09 -26.51 -8.75
CA ARG A 265 12.69 -27.79 -8.30
C ARG A 265 13.80 -28.26 -9.24
N ALA A 266 14.74 -29.02 -8.65
CA ALA A 266 15.77 -29.67 -9.44
C ALA A 266 15.14 -30.67 -10.42
N ARG A 267 15.55 -30.62 -11.69
CA ARG A 267 15.01 -31.49 -12.78
C ARG A 267 15.15 -32.99 -12.52
N ALA A 268 16.02 -33.40 -11.60
CA ALA A 268 16.21 -34.80 -11.21
C ALA A 268 15.13 -35.34 -10.24
N LEU A 269 14.31 -34.45 -9.67
CA LEU A 269 13.24 -34.84 -8.75
C LEU A 269 11.96 -35.16 -9.53
N PRO A 270 11.12 -36.11 -9.05
CA PRO A 270 9.80 -36.36 -9.63
C PRO A 270 8.95 -35.07 -9.63
N GLU A 271 8.15 -34.85 -10.67
CA GLU A 271 7.22 -33.73 -10.71
C GLU A 271 6.18 -33.83 -9.57
N VAL A 272 5.80 -32.71 -9.03
CA VAL A 272 4.67 -32.59 -8.11
C VAL A 272 3.40 -32.63 -8.92
N GLU A 273 2.51 -33.58 -8.63
CA GLU A 273 1.21 -33.75 -9.30
C GLU A 273 0.07 -33.06 -8.51
N GLU A 274 0.25 -32.86 -7.21
CA GLU A 274 -0.66 -32.10 -6.34
C GLU A 274 0.17 -31.23 -5.38
N VAL A 275 -0.12 -29.93 -5.34
CA VAL A 275 0.58 -28.96 -4.48
C VAL A 275 0.07 -29.11 -3.04
N GLU A 276 0.98 -29.30 -2.10
CA GLU A 276 0.71 -29.14 -0.67
C GLU A 276 0.75 -27.66 -0.32
N LEU A 277 -0.41 -27.13 0.11
CA LEU A 277 -0.55 -25.69 0.44
C LEU A 277 0.28 -25.35 1.69
N GLY A 278 0.99 -24.23 1.63
CA GLY A 278 1.90 -23.78 2.70
C GLY A 278 3.22 -24.54 2.78
N HIS A 279 3.43 -25.57 1.94
CA HIS A 279 4.70 -26.28 1.88
C HIS A 279 5.71 -25.51 1.01
N TYR A 280 6.96 -25.38 1.50
CA TYR A 280 8.06 -24.75 0.79
C TYR A 280 8.79 -25.77 -0.09
N TYR A 281 8.82 -25.53 -1.40
CA TYR A 281 9.53 -26.30 -2.41
C TYR A 281 10.75 -25.53 -2.89
N GLY A 282 11.80 -26.22 -3.33
CA GLY A 282 13.03 -25.61 -3.83
C GLY A 282 14.00 -25.18 -2.72
N ASP A 283 14.87 -24.26 -3.03
CA ASP A 283 15.94 -23.81 -2.14
C ASP A 283 15.97 -22.27 -2.08
N LEU A 284 16.22 -21.74 -0.88
CA LEU A 284 16.30 -20.31 -0.64
C LEU A 284 17.59 -19.70 -1.21
N ASP A 285 18.71 -20.41 -1.08
CA ASP A 285 20.03 -19.89 -1.42
C ASP A 285 20.21 -19.70 -2.93
N ASP A 286 19.59 -20.57 -3.74
CA ASP A 286 19.61 -20.45 -5.20
C ASP A 286 18.39 -19.66 -5.74
N ARG A 287 17.55 -19.11 -4.85
CA ARG A 287 16.32 -18.36 -5.15
C ARG A 287 15.27 -19.17 -5.91
N SER A 288 15.28 -20.47 -5.73
CA SER A 288 14.29 -21.39 -6.31
C SER A 288 13.14 -21.73 -5.37
N LEU A 289 13.05 -21.09 -4.18
CA LEU A 289 12.01 -21.37 -3.20
C LEU A 289 10.62 -21.00 -3.75
N ARG A 290 9.66 -21.91 -3.55
CA ARG A 290 8.27 -21.77 -4.00
C ARG A 290 7.32 -22.18 -2.88
N VAL A 291 6.24 -21.41 -2.68
CA VAL A 291 5.13 -21.77 -1.79
C VAL A 291 3.82 -21.31 -2.39
N VAL A 292 2.75 -22.06 -2.16
CA VAL A 292 1.40 -21.73 -2.64
C VAL A 292 0.42 -21.77 -1.49
N TYR A 293 -0.40 -20.73 -1.37
CA TYR A 293 -1.52 -20.61 -0.43
C TYR A 293 -2.83 -20.47 -1.20
N ASN A 294 -3.95 -20.90 -0.60
CA ASN A 294 -5.24 -20.89 -1.28
C ASN A 294 -6.37 -20.65 -0.29
N GLU A 295 -6.63 -19.37 0.00
CA GLU A 295 -7.60 -18.95 1.01
C GLU A 295 -9.04 -19.07 0.51
N ARG A 296 -9.96 -19.52 1.38
CA ARG A 296 -11.39 -19.69 1.07
C ARG A 296 -12.16 -18.36 1.13
N ILE A 297 -11.85 -17.48 0.19
CA ILE A 297 -12.42 -16.12 0.07
C ILE A 297 -12.68 -15.81 -1.40
N ILE A 298 -13.40 -14.73 -1.70
CA ILE A 298 -13.54 -14.17 -3.04
C ILE A 298 -12.45 -13.12 -3.31
N HIS A 299 -12.14 -12.88 -4.57
CA HIS A 299 -11.03 -12.01 -5.03
C HIS A 299 -10.94 -10.64 -4.34
N PRO A 300 -12.01 -9.81 -4.30
CA PRO A 300 -11.88 -8.44 -3.80
C PRO A 300 -11.64 -8.35 -2.28
N PHE A 301 -11.93 -9.42 -1.54
CA PHE A 301 -11.74 -9.46 -0.08
C PHE A 301 -10.47 -10.19 0.36
N GLN A 302 -9.77 -10.86 -0.55
CA GLN A 302 -8.54 -11.57 -0.23
C GLN A 302 -7.49 -10.67 0.47
N PRO A 303 -7.22 -9.43 0.02
CA PRO A 303 -6.28 -8.55 0.71
C PRO A 303 -6.67 -8.22 2.15
N TYR A 304 -7.97 -8.27 2.46
CA TYR A 304 -8.50 -7.91 3.78
C TYR A 304 -8.78 -9.12 4.67
N MET A 305 -8.28 -10.29 4.29
CA MET A 305 -8.36 -11.50 5.09
C MET A 305 -7.10 -11.62 5.97
N PRO A 306 -7.25 -11.74 7.31
CA PRO A 306 -6.11 -11.88 8.21
C PRO A 306 -5.21 -13.08 7.87
N GLU A 307 -5.79 -14.21 7.48
CA GLU A 307 -5.06 -15.40 7.04
C GLU A 307 -4.17 -15.11 5.81
N ALA A 308 -4.72 -14.43 4.79
CA ALA A 308 -3.94 -14.07 3.60
C ALA A 308 -2.80 -13.08 3.92
N THR A 309 -3.01 -12.19 4.90
CA THR A 309 -1.95 -11.31 5.42
C THR A 309 -0.91 -12.12 6.20
N ALA A 310 -1.34 -13.08 7.06
CA ALA A 310 -0.45 -13.94 7.82
C ALA A 310 0.45 -14.78 6.89
N ASN A 311 -0.10 -15.37 5.84
CA ASN A 311 0.63 -16.14 4.82
C ASN A 311 1.72 -15.29 4.14
N GLN A 312 1.44 -14.00 3.85
CA GLN A 312 2.46 -13.10 3.31
C GLN A 312 3.54 -12.77 4.33
N LEU A 313 3.18 -12.57 5.59
CA LEU A 313 4.14 -12.29 6.67
C LEU A 313 5.07 -13.48 6.89
N GLU A 314 4.52 -14.69 6.96
CA GLU A 314 5.28 -15.94 7.08
C GLU A 314 6.27 -16.08 5.91
N TYR A 315 5.79 -15.87 4.68
CA TYR A 315 6.65 -15.93 3.50
C TYR A 315 7.80 -14.94 3.58
N PHE A 316 7.55 -13.66 3.91
CA PHE A 316 8.61 -12.65 3.97
C PHE A 316 9.56 -12.86 5.15
N GLU A 317 9.09 -13.36 6.30
CA GLU A 317 9.95 -13.79 7.39
C GLU A 317 10.94 -14.85 6.91
N HIS A 318 10.40 -15.90 6.26
CA HIS A 318 11.18 -17.04 5.78
C HIS A 318 12.20 -16.63 4.72
N VAL A 319 11.78 -15.93 3.65
CA VAL A 319 12.69 -15.59 2.53
C VAL A 319 13.73 -14.53 2.88
N PHE A 320 13.52 -13.75 3.91
CA PHE A 320 14.51 -12.77 4.39
C PHE A 320 15.37 -13.30 5.53
N GLY A 321 15.13 -14.53 5.99
CA GLY A 321 15.85 -15.11 7.12
C GLY A 321 15.71 -14.27 8.38
N LEU A 322 14.49 -13.78 8.65
CA LEU A 322 14.19 -12.98 9.83
C LEU A 322 13.51 -13.86 10.89
N GLU A 323 13.55 -13.40 12.13
CA GLU A 323 12.75 -13.92 13.24
C GLU A 323 11.88 -12.78 13.75
N PHE A 324 10.59 -12.81 13.44
CA PHE A 324 9.68 -11.77 13.86
C PHE A 324 9.37 -11.88 15.37
N GLU A 325 9.46 -10.76 16.10
CA GLU A 325 9.02 -10.69 17.48
C GLU A 325 7.49 -10.84 17.62
N LEU A 326 6.75 -10.42 16.60
CA LEU A 326 5.29 -10.50 16.52
C LEU A 326 4.87 -11.70 15.69
N SER A 327 3.98 -12.56 16.21
CA SER A 327 3.43 -13.66 15.41
C SER A 327 2.70 -13.14 14.17
N HIS A 328 2.54 -13.97 13.14
CA HIS A 328 1.86 -13.60 11.90
C HIS A 328 0.39 -13.20 12.12
N ASP A 329 -0.24 -13.76 13.16
CA ASP A 329 -1.63 -13.47 13.56
C ASP A 329 -1.77 -12.18 14.41
N ASP A 330 -0.67 -11.65 14.95
CA ASP A 330 -0.68 -10.35 15.64
C ASP A 330 -0.79 -9.23 14.60
N GLN A 331 -2.02 -8.89 14.25
CA GLN A 331 -2.34 -7.88 13.24
C GLN A 331 -3.19 -6.78 13.84
N VAL A 332 -2.94 -5.53 13.43
CA VAL A 332 -3.66 -4.35 13.90
C VAL A 332 -4.28 -3.51 12.79
N TRP A 333 -4.00 -3.81 11.53
CA TRP A 333 -4.42 -3.04 10.38
C TRP A 333 -5.94 -2.82 10.32
N TYR A 334 -6.74 -3.82 10.69
CA TYR A 334 -8.21 -3.75 10.65
C TYR A 334 -8.79 -2.70 11.61
N TRP A 335 -8.09 -2.38 12.71
CA TRP A 335 -8.48 -1.28 13.59
C TRP A 335 -8.38 0.07 12.90
N LYS A 336 -7.36 0.27 12.05
CA LYS A 336 -7.24 1.49 11.22
C LYS A 336 -8.42 1.63 10.28
N GLU A 337 -8.83 0.56 9.60
CA GLU A 337 -9.99 0.54 8.71
C GLU A 337 -11.31 0.83 9.46
N LEU A 338 -11.49 0.22 10.63
CA LEU A 338 -12.64 0.47 11.50
C LEU A 338 -12.71 1.94 11.96
N LEU A 339 -11.58 2.51 12.38
CA LEU A 339 -11.49 3.91 12.79
C LEU A 339 -11.74 4.87 11.60
N GLY A 340 -11.28 4.52 10.41
CA GLY A 340 -11.58 5.23 9.17
C GLY A 340 -13.08 5.25 8.87
N ALA A 341 -13.73 4.10 8.96
CA ALA A 341 -15.19 3.98 8.79
C ALA A 341 -15.96 4.79 9.85
N LEU A 342 -15.54 4.73 11.12
CA LEU A 342 -16.14 5.51 12.21
C LEU A 342 -16.00 7.01 11.98
N SER A 343 -14.82 7.47 11.54
CA SER A 343 -14.56 8.86 11.19
C SER A 343 -15.47 9.34 10.05
N LEU A 344 -15.67 8.50 9.01
CA LEU A 344 -16.58 8.80 7.90
C LEU A 344 -18.03 8.92 8.37
N ILE A 345 -18.51 7.99 9.18
CA ILE A 345 -19.87 8.03 9.76
C ILE A 345 -20.05 9.32 10.59
N ALA A 346 -19.07 9.65 11.44
CA ALA A 346 -19.11 10.88 12.23
C ALA A 346 -19.11 12.14 11.34
N ALA A 347 -18.38 12.15 10.24
CA ALA A 347 -18.37 13.26 9.28
C ALA A 347 -19.75 13.41 8.60
N LEU A 348 -20.40 12.32 8.21
CA LEU A 348 -21.77 12.35 7.68
C LEU A 348 -22.78 12.86 8.72
N CYS A 349 -22.66 12.43 9.97
CA CYS A 349 -23.49 12.94 11.07
C CYS A 349 -23.29 14.44 11.32
N ALA A 350 -22.08 14.97 11.11
CA ALA A 350 -21.76 16.39 11.27
C ALA A 350 -22.44 17.29 10.23
N LEU A 351 -22.79 16.78 9.05
CA LEU A 351 -23.41 17.56 7.98
C LEU A 351 -24.76 18.17 8.39
N VAL A 352 -25.56 17.43 9.16
CA VAL A 352 -26.90 17.88 9.60
C VAL A 352 -26.82 19.11 10.52
N PRO A 353 -26.08 19.09 11.63
CA PRO A 353 -25.96 20.27 12.49
C PRO A 353 -25.21 21.41 11.79
N LEU A 354 -24.24 21.11 10.92
CA LEU A 354 -23.53 22.14 10.17
C LEU A 354 -24.47 22.91 9.23
N SER A 355 -25.31 22.20 8.47
CA SER A 355 -26.31 22.85 7.60
C SER A 355 -27.30 23.71 8.38
N ARG A 356 -27.76 23.26 9.55
CA ARG A 356 -28.67 24.04 10.40
C ARG A 356 -28.02 25.31 10.92
N ILE A 357 -26.77 25.26 11.35
CA ILE A 357 -26.03 26.43 11.82
C ILE A 357 -25.82 27.43 10.67
N CYS A 358 -25.44 26.94 9.48
CA CYS A 358 -25.26 27.82 8.31
C CYS A 358 -26.58 28.47 7.86
N LEU A 359 -27.72 27.73 7.84
CA LEU A 359 -29.01 28.25 7.44
C LEU A 359 -29.58 29.28 8.44
N LEU A 360 -29.37 29.07 9.75
CA LEU A 360 -29.75 30.07 10.77
C LEU A 360 -28.96 31.37 10.61
N TYR A 361 -27.67 31.28 10.27
CA TYR A 361 -26.82 32.47 10.07
C TYR A 361 -27.25 33.27 8.82
N THR A 362 -27.77 32.62 7.78
CA THR A 362 -28.24 33.30 6.54
C THR A 362 -29.61 33.90 6.71
N SER A 363 -30.48 33.38 7.58
CA SER A 363 -31.82 33.92 7.85
C SER A 363 -31.79 35.18 8.74
N ASP A 364 -30.78 35.32 9.60
CA ASP A 364 -30.60 36.49 10.46
C ASP A 364 -29.87 37.66 9.76
N ALA A 365 -29.36 37.44 8.52
CA ALA A 365 -28.70 38.41 7.69
C ALA A 365 -29.55 39.00 6.57
N ALA A 366 -30.82 38.56 6.45
CA ALA A 366 -31.83 39.06 5.54
C ALA A 366 -32.87 39.89 6.29
#